data_fc46052a50f7d6ef0cc966e00f126672
#
_entry.id   fc46052a50f7d6ef0cc966e00f126672
#
_cell.length_a   1.000
_cell.length_b   1.000
_cell.length_c   1.000
_cell.angle_alpha   90.00
_cell.angle_beta   90.00
_cell.angle_gamma   90.00
#
_symmetry.space_group_name_H-M   'P 1'
#
loop_
_entity.id
_entity.type
_entity.pdbx_description
1 polymer ?
#
loop_
_entity_poly.entity_id
_entity_poly.type
_entity_poly.pdbx_seq_one_letter_code
_entity_poly.pdbx_strand_id
1 'polypeptide(L)'
;MRIGIEAQRLFRPHKHGMDRVALELILNLQVIDKENDYFIFVKQDQDKSVIEPTANFKIVEIPGGSYPWWEQFKLPKVAKAYNCDLLHCTSNTAPYSRKTPLITTLHDIIYMEGSIIKLLLNKASLYQKFGNLYRRIIVAKVVKNSSRLITVSNFEKQNISHFFKLKDKKIETIHNGVNQNFTIEMDPDHLYKVKTDYKLPEDYLLHIANKDPRKNTRGVLIAFNDFLKKATVSYQLVLLGYKEADLKIILNEIDATHLRQHIILTGYVSDEDLPAIYYLSKLFLFPSLREGFGIPVIEAMACGVPVITSNTSSMPEVAGDAAHIIDPNKPKEICDGMIKITSDAKYRNELIQKGLLQSKKFSWNRMAFQVLEQYKQLYKEIKI
;
A
#
# COMPACT_ATOMS: atom_id res chain seq x y z
N MET A 1 -26.03 -1.65 14.26
CA MET A 1 -24.81 -1.74 15.11
C MET A 1 -24.18 -0.37 15.22
N ARG A 2 -23.46 -0.13 16.31
CA ARG A 2 -22.64 1.07 16.50
C ARG A 2 -21.16 0.69 16.33
N ILE A 3 -20.55 1.13 15.26
CA ILE A 3 -19.22 0.69 14.83
C ILE A 3 -18.23 1.83 14.97
N GLY A 4 -17.18 1.63 15.78
CA GLY A 4 -16.04 2.54 15.84
C GLY A 4 -14.98 2.15 14.83
N ILE A 5 -14.48 3.10 14.04
CA ILE A 5 -13.34 2.90 13.14
C ILE A 5 -12.20 3.81 13.57
N GLU A 6 -11.05 3.23 13.91
CA GLU A 6 -9.82 3.96 14.13
C GLU A 6 -9.24 4.38 12.78
N ALA A 7 -9.14 5.69 12.57
CA ALA A 7 -8.57 6.30 11.39
C ALA A 7 -7.71 7.52 11.79
N GLN A 8 -6.84 7.35 12.78
CA GLN A 8 -6.08 8.44 13.43
C GLN A 8 -5.36 9.36 12.43
N ARG A 9 -4.87 8.78 11.32
CA ARG A 9 -4.02 9.49 10.36
C ARG A 9 -4.77 10.01 9.14
N LEU A 10 -6.10 9.89 9.13
CA LEU A 10 -6.94 10.20 7.97
C LEU A 10 -6.78 11.64 7.47
N PHE A 11 -6.60 12.57 8.41
CA PHE A 11 -6.48 14.01 8.11
C PHE A 11 -5.07 14.48 7.82
N ARG A 12 -4.11 13.57 7.62
CA ARG A 12 -2.77 13.94 7.17
C ARG A 12 -2.80 14.43 5.71
N PRO A 13 -2.07 15.52 5.39
CA PRO A 13 -1.97 16.01 3.99
C PRO A 13 -1.38 14.95 3.04
N HIS A 14 -0.38 14.18 3.51
CA HIS A 14 0.24 13.11 2.74
C HIS A 14 -0.10 11.75 3.35
N LYS A 15 -0.99 11.03 2.67
CA LYS A 15 -1.45 9.71 3.10
C LYS A 15 -0.49 8.62 2.63
N HIS A 16 -0.16 7.70 3.52
CA HIS A 16 0.56 6.47 3.18
C HIS A 16 -0.41 5.34 2.82
N GLY A 17 0.09 4.22 2.32
CA GLY A 17 -0.76 3.12 1.84
C GLY A 17 -1.82 2.65 2.85
N MET A 18 -1.49 2.50 4.13
CA MET A 18 -2.48 2.13 5.17
C MET A 18 -3.55 3.20 5.39
N ASP A 19 -3.15 4.49 5.31
CA ASP A 19 -4.08 5.61 5.50
C ASP A 19 -5.08 5.67 4.32
N ARG A 20 -4.62 5.36 3.10
CA ARG A 20 -5.49 5.21 1.91
C ARG A 20 -6.44 4.04 2.04
N VAL A 21 -5.99 2.89 2.51
CA VAL A 21 -6.88 1.73 2.72
C VAL A 21 -7.98 2.06 3.73
N ALA A 22 -7.66 2.78 4.81
CA ALA A 22 -8.65 3.22 5.79
C ALA A 22 -9.64 4.22 5.18
N LEU A 23 -9.17 5.17 4.37
CA LEU A 23 -10.02 6.13 3.65
C LEU A 23 -10.99 5.42 2.70
N GLU A 24 -10.46 4.56 1.84
CA GLU A 24 -11.26 3.80 0.86
C GLU A 24 -12.29 2.89 1.54
N LEU A 25 -11.92 2.27 2.65
CA LEU A 25 -12.87 1.51 3.47
C LEU A 25 -14.04 2.38 3.91
N ILE A 26 -13.76 3.55 4.48
CA ILE A 26 -14.79 4.44 5.02
C ILE A 26 -15.69 4.98 3.89
N LEU A 27 -15.10 5.49 2.80
CA LEU A 27 -15.85 6.03 1.66
C LEU A 27 -16.76 4.96 1.03
N ASN A 28 -16.27 3.74 0.86
CA ASN A 28 -17.08 2.66 0.30
C ASN A 28 -18.16 2.17 1.28
N LEU A 29 -17.89 2.12 2.59
CA LEU A 29 -18.90 1.83 3.60
C LEU A 29 -20.01 2.89 3.62
N GLN A 30 -19.68 4.18 3.41
CA GLN A 30 -20.69 5.25 3.29
C GLN A 30 -21.65 5.01 2.11
N VAL A 31 -21.19 4.36 1.05
CA VAL A 31 -22.02 4.03 -0.12
C VAL A 31 -22.89 2.80 0.16
N ILE A 32 -22.31 1.71 0.68
CA ILE A 32 -22.97 0.39 0.73
C ILE A 32 -23.79 0.14 2.00
N ASP A 33 -23.53 0.86 3.10
CA ASP A 33 -24.22 0.63 4.38
C ASP A 33 -24.95 1.88 4.88
N LYS A 34 -26.25 1.79 4.99
CA LYS A 34 -27.14 2.83 5.51
C LYS A 34 -27.83 2.43 6.83
N GLU A 35 -27.58 1.21 7.30
CA GLU A 35 -28.28 0.63 8.46
C GLU A 35 -27.49 0.79 9.77
N ASN A 36 -26.18 0.79 9.70
CA ASN A 36 -25.32 0.85 10.87
C ASN A 36 -24.82 2.27 11.15
N ASP A 37 -24.60 2.61 12.41
CA ASP A 37 -24.00 3.88 12.83
C ASP A 37 -22.49 3.73 12.91
N TYR A 38 -21.76 4.65 12.30
CA TYR A 38 -20.29 4.68 12.25
C TYR A 38 -19.74 5.89 13.00
N PHE A 39 -18.70 5.64 13.81
CA PHE A 39 -17.94 6.66 14.53
C PHE A 39 -16.49 6.59 14.08
N ILE A 40 -16.07 7.57 13.27
CA ILE A 40 -14.73 7.62 12.70
C ILE A 40 -13.84 8.41 13.65
N PHE A 41 -12.96 7.71 14.34
CA PHE A 41 -12.06 8.29 15.34
C PHE A 41 -10.78 8.78 14.67
N VAL A 42 -10.60 10.08 14.61
CA VAL A 42 -9.48 10.75 13.94
C VAL A 42 -8.69 11.62 14.92
N LYS A 43 -7.44 11.89 14.60
CA LYS A 43 -6.67 12.95 15.23
C LYS A 43 -6.81 14.22 14.40
N GLN A 44 -6.89 15.36 15.06
CA GLN A 44 -6.90 16.66 14.41
C GLN A 44 -5.64 16.84 13.55
N ASP A 45 -5.81 17.18 12.27
CA ASP A 45 -4.76 17.50 11.29
C ASP A 45 -5.36 18.38 10.18
N GLN A 46 -4.61 18.67 9.12
CA GLN A 46 -4.89 19.73 8.15
C GLN A 46 -5.97 19.35 7.11
N ASP A 47 -5.98 18.11 6.63
CA ASP A 47 -6.84 17.65 5.52
C ASP A 47 -8.19 17.12 6.01
N LYS A 48 -9.04 18.04 6.50
CA LYS A 48 -10.37 17.68 7.04
C LYS A 48 -11.42 17.40 5.96
N SER A 49 -11.18 17.86 4.74
CA SER A 49 -12.13 17.73 3.62
C SER A 49 -12.12 16.36 2.95
N VAL A 50 -11.20 15.47 3.36
CA VAL A 50 -11.02 14.15 2.74
C VAL A 50 -12.21 13.21 2.92
N ILE A 51 -13.06 13.48 3.92
CA ILE A 51 -14.28 12.75 4.20
C ILE A 51 -15.37 13.68 4.71
N GLU A 52 -16.56 13.52 4.17
CA GLU A 52 -17.76 14.25 4.62
C GLU A 52 -18.58 13.38 5.58
N PRO A 53 -19.12 13.96 6.69
CA PRO A 53 -20.05 13.22 7.54
C PRO A 53 -21.37 12.97 6.80
N THR A 54 -22.01 11.85 7.10
CA THR A 54 -23.36 11.52 6.59
C THR A 54 -24.30 11.24 7.75
N ALA A 55 -25.58 10.96 7.48
CA ALA A 55 -26.57 10.72 8.54
C ALA A 55 -26.12 9.62 9.53
N ASN A 56 -25.47 8.60 9.04
CA ASN A 56 -25.00 7.45 9.83
C ASN A 56 -23.47 7.38 10.00
N PHE A 57 -22.68 8.33 9.48
CA PHE A 57 -21.22 8.43 9.68
C PHE A 57 -20.88 9.74 10.41
N LYS A 58 -20.38 9.62 11.64
CA LYS A 58 -19.96 10.74 12.48
C LYS A 58 -18.45 10.77 12.62
N ILE A 59 -17.85 11.91 12.32
CA ILE A 59 -16.42 12.15 12.52
C ILE A 59 -16.22 12.60 13.97
N VAL A 60 -15.33 11.92 14.69
CA VAL A 60 -15.04 12.20 16.09
C VAL A 60 -13.56 12.53 16.24
N GLU A 61 -13.24 13.81 16.34
CA GLU A 61 -11.88 14.26 16.59
C GLU A 61 -11.47 14.00 18.04
N ILE A 62 -10.41 13.21 18.25
CA ILE A 62 -9.86 12.94 19.56
C ILE A 62 -8.58 13.76 19.73
N PRO A 63 -8.56 14.80 20.58
CA PRO A 63 -7.44 15.73 20.68
C PRO A 63 -6.21 15.13 21.35
N GLY A 64 -5.04 15.54 20.87
CA GLY A 64 -3.73 15.53 21.54
C GLY A 64 -3.12 14.19 21.92
N GLY A 65 -1.87 14.26 22.35
CA GLY A 65 -1.08 13.16 22.88
C GLY A 65 -0.18 12.45 21.85
N SER A 66 0.77 11.66 22.36
CA SER A 66 1.56 10.75 21.55
C SER A 66 0.67 9.64 20.98
N TYR A 67 1.13 9.00 19.89
CA TYR A 67 0.39 7.90 19.25
C TYR A 67 0.02 6.78 20.25
N PRO A 68 0.95 6.26 21.08
CA PRO A 68 0.62 5.23 22.07
C PRO A 68 -0.41 5.67 23.11
N TRP A 69 -0.33 6.92 23.60
CA TRP A 69 -1.29 7.44 24.56
C TRP A 69 -2.69 7.59 23.97
N TRP A 70 -2.77 8.10 22.75
CA TRP A 70 -4.02 8.26 22.01
C TRP A 70 -4.70 6.90 21.80
N GLU A 71 -3.94 5.92 21.29
CA GLU A 71 -4.44 4.59 20.98
C GLU A 71 -4.81 3.78 22.22
N GLN A 72 -3.97 3.79 23.25
CA GLN A 72 -4.15 2.89 24.39
C GLN A 72 -5.15 3.42 25.45
N PHE A 73 -5.30 4.74 25.56
CA PHE A 73 -6.11 5.33 26.63
C PHE A 73 -7.30 6.14 26.09
N LYS A 74 -7.10 7.01 25.10
CA LYS A 74 -8.17 7.89 24.63
C LYS A 74 -9.16 7.15 23.75
N LEU A 75 -8.68 6.44 22.75
CA LEU A 75 -9.52 5.70 21.80
C LEU A 75 -10.51 4.74 22.50
N PRO A 76 -10.10 3.83 23.39
CA PRO A 76 -11.07 2.92 24.04
C PRO A 76 -12.04 3.65 24.98
N LYS A 77 -11.62 4.77 25.61
CA LYS A 77 -12.53 5.59 26.43
C LYS A 77 -13.62 6.25 25.58
N VAL A 78 -13.25 6.79 24.43
CA VAL A 78 -14.19 7.46 23.52
C VAL A 78 -15.09 6.44 22.85
N ALA A 79 -14.56 5.31 22.36
CA ALA A 79 -15.37 4.22 21.79
C ALA A 79 -16.45 3.73 22.78
N LYS A 80 -16.10 3.62 24.07
CA LYS A 80 -17.06 3.29 25.14
C LYS A 80 -18.10 4.40 25.33
N ALA A 81 -17.68 5.68 25.34
CA ALA A 81 -18.62 6.82 25.51
C ALA A 81 -19.64 6.91 24.36
N TYR A 82 -19.25 6.50 23.16
CA TYR A 82 -20.16 6.41 22.01
C TYR A 82 -20.92 5.07 21.95
N ASN A 83 -20.81 4.21 22.96
CA ASN A 83 -21.46 2.90 23.04
C ASN A 83 -21.20 2.05 21.78
N CYS A 84 -19.94 2.02 21.29
CA CYS A 84 -19.62 1.20 20.15
C CYS A 84 -19.74 -0.30 20.50
N ASP A 85 -20.50 -1.04 19.70
CA ASP A 85 -20.64 -2.50 19.80
C ASP A 85 -19.35 -3.20 19.44
N LEU A 86 -18.58 -2.65 18.49
CA LEU A 86 -17.28 -3.11 18.06
C LEU A 86 -16.35 -1.94 17.67
N LEU A 87 -15.06 -2.19 17.71
CA LEU A 87 -14.02 -1.25 17.28
C LEU A 87 -13.14 -1.90 16.21
N HIS A 88 -13.01 -1.28 15.05
CA HIS A 88 -12.09 -1.69 14.01
C HIS A 88 -10.86 -0.78 14.00
N CYS A 89 -9.68 -1.34 14.24
CA CYS A 89 -8.39 -0.66 14.12
C CYS A 89 -7.73 -1.02 12.80
N THR A 90 -7.48 0.00 11.96
CA THR A 90 -7.12 -0.18 10.55
C THR A 90 -5.61 -0.15 10.28
N SER A 91 -4.76 0.11 11.30
CA SER A 91 -3.36 0.50 11.08
C SER A 91 -2.33 -0.38 11.83
N ASN A 92 -2.45 -1.71 11.75
CA ASN A 92 -1.57 -2.73 12.36
C ASN A 92 -1.58 -2.77 13.89
N THR A 93 -1.98 -1.72 14.58
CA THR A 93 -2.00 -1.63 16.05
C THR A 93 -3.41 -1.36 16.56
N ALA A 94 -3.66 -1.62 17.83
CA ALA A 94 -4.95 -1.42 18.47
C ALA A 94 -4.81 -1.27 19.99
N PRO A 95 -5.85 -0.79 20.70
CA PRO A 95 -5.86 -0.79 22.16
C PRO A 95 -5.69 -2.20 22.75
N TYR A 96 -4.92 -2.30 23.80
CA TYR A 96 -4.80 -3.54 24.57
C TYR A 96 -6.10 -3.89 25.32
N SER A 97 -6.93 -2.87 25.60
CA SER A 97 -8.20 -3.04 26.32
C SER A 97 -9.17 -3.95 25.54
N ARG A 98 -9.80 -4.89 26.24
CA ARG A 98 -10.81 -5.80 25.70
C ARG A 98 -12.26 -5.38 25.98
N LYS A 99 -12.48 -4.13 26.42
CA LYS A 99 -13.84 -3.65 26.83
C LYS A 99 -14.80 -3.55 25.65
N THR A 100 -14.29 -3.31 24.45
CA THR A 100 -15.05 -3.31 23.21
C THR A 100 -14.48 -4.41 22.32
N PRO A 101 -15.30 -5.29 21.75
CA PRO A 101 -14.87 -6.30 20.78
C PRO A 101 -14.07 -5.67 19.66
N LEU A 102 -12.93 -6.31 19.32
CA LEU A 102 -11.91 -5.69 18.48
C LEU A 102 -11.74 -6.45 17.16
N ILE A 103 -11.83 -5.73 16.05
CA ILE A 103 -11.33 -6.14 14.75
C ILE A 103 -10.05 -5.38 14.46
N THR A 104 -9.03 -6.06 13.96
CA THR A 104 -7.77 -5.39 13.62
C THR A 104 -7.32 -5.80 12.22
N THR A 105 -7.04 -4.80 11.37
CA THR A 105 -6.37 -5.01 10.09
C THR A 105 -4.87 -4.97 10.29
N LEU A 106 -4.21 -6.08 9.93
CA LEU A 106 -2.75 -6.21 9.87
C LEU A 106 -2.34 -6.24 8.40
N HIS A 107 -1.78 -5.13 7.91
CA HIS A 107 -1.35 -5.01 6.51
C HIS A 107 -0.10 -5.85 6.23
N ASP A 108 0.80 -5.92 7.20
CA ASP A 108 2.02 -6.74 7.20
C ASP A 108 2.60 -6.85 8.61
N ILE A 109 3.58 -7.74 8.74
CA ILE A 109 4.41 -7.88 9.95
C ILE A 109 5.91 -7.69 9.64
N ILE A 110 6.25 -7.00 8.58
CA ILE A 110 7.62 -6.78 8.10
C ILE A 110 8.53 -6.25 9.22
N TYR A 111 8.04 -5.32 10.02
CA TYR A 111 8.79 -4.77 11.16
C TYR A 111 9.05 -5.80 12.28
N MET A 112 8.40 -6.96 12.25
CA MET A 112 8.64 -8.08 13.19
C MET A 112 9.73 -9.04 12.69
N GLU A 113 9.97 -9.11 11.37
CA GLU A 113 10.86 -10.08 10.73
C GLU A 113 12.36 -9.82 11.02
N GLY A 114 12.74 -8.56 11.27
CA GLY A 114 14.11 -8.18 11.57
C GLY A 114 14.55 -8.43 13.02
N SER A 115 15.85 -8.69 13.26
CA SER A 115 16.41 -8.79 14.61
C SER A 115 16.27 -7.47 15.38
N ILE A 116 15.90 -7.55 16.69
CA ILE A 116 15.85 -6.40 17.60
C ILE A 116 17.23 -5.73 17.71
N ILE A 117 18.31 -6.53 17.69
CA ILE A 117 19.68 -6.03 17.75
C ILE A 117 20.00 -5.15 16.53
N LYS A 118 19.63 -5.59 15.31
CA LYS A 118 19.79 -4.77 14.09
C LYS A 118 18.98 -3.47 14.17
N LEU A 119 17.78 -3.50 14.77
CA LEU A 119 16.96 -2.30 14.97
C LEU A 119 17.65 -1.30 15.91
N LEU A 120 18.25 -1.76 17.00
CA LEU A 120 18.94 -0.90 17.96
C LEU A 120 20.23 -0.30 17.38
N LEU A 121 20.96 -1.07 16.58
CA LEU A 121 22.23 -0.64 15.95
C LEU A 121 22.03 0.24 14.70
N ASN A 122 20.82 0.30 14.13
CA ASN A 122 20.56 1.09 12.93
C ASN A 122 20.65 2.60 13.22
N LYS A 123 21.06 3.40 12.22
CA LYS A 123 21.16 4.89 12.27
C LYS A 123 19.79 5.60 12.33
N ALA A 124 18.69 4.87 12.58
CA ALA A 124 17.36 5.45 12.74
C ALA A 124 17.27 6.37 13.97
N SER A 125 16.40 7.39 13.91
CA SER A 125 16.16 8.30 15.04
C SER A 125 15.60 7.57 16.25
N LEU A 126 15.82 8.10 17.46
CA LEU A 126 15.28 7.56 18.71
C LEU A 126 13.76 7.39 18.64
N TYR A 127 13.06 8.34 18.01
CA TYR A 127 11.61 8.27 17.80
C TYR A 127 11.19 7.07 16.93
N GLN A 128 11.91 6.81 15.85
CA GLN A 128 11.65 5.65 14.98
C GLN A 128 11.94 4.32 15.71
N LYS A 129 13.02 4.25 16.49
CA LYS A 129 13.35 3.08 17.31
C LYS A 129 12.26 2.79 18.34
N PHE A 130 11.79 3.83 19.04
CA PHE A 130 10.71 3.71 20.00
C PHE A 130 9.39 3.29 19.35
N GLY A 131 9.04 3.88 18.23
CA GLY A 131 7.85 3.50 17.47
C GLY A 131 7.87 2.03 16.97
N ASN A 132 9.03 1.54 16.55
CA ASN A 132 9.19 0.15 16.15
C ASN A 132 9.10 -0.81 17.35
N LEU A 133 9.69 -0.47 18.48
CA LEU A 133 9.61 -1.26 19.71
C LEU A 133 8.15 -1.33 20.21
N TYR A 134 7.46 -0.19 20.24
CA TYR A 134 6.05 -0.11 20.59
C TYR A 134 5.21 -1.06 19.71
N ARG A 135 5.36 -0.97 18.38
CA ARG A 135 4.63 -1.86 17.45
C ARG A 135 4.90 -3.33 17.75
N ARG A 136 6.16 -3.73 17.94
CA ARG A 136 6.52 -5.13 18.23
C ARG A 136 5.83 -5.65 19.49
N ILE A 137 5.79 -4.86 20.56
CA ILE A 137 5.15 -5.24 21.83
C ILE A 137 3.63 -5.29 21.67
N ILE A 138 3.05 -4.24 21.08
CA ILE A 138 1.59 -4.10 21.01
C ILE A 138 0.99 -5.08 20.03
N VAL A 139 1.57 -5.29 18.85
CA VAL A 139 1.00 -6.19 17.85
C VAL A 139 0.94 -7.63 18.34
N ALA A 140 1.95 -8.10 19.04
CA ALA A 140 1.89 -9.45 19.64
C ALA A 140 0.70 -9.62 20.61
N LYS A 141 0.36 -8.56 21.36
CA LYS A 141 -0.80 -8.53 22.25
C LYS A 141 -2.12 -8.35 21.50
N VAL A 142 -2.14 -7.48 20.50
CA VAL A 142 -3.31 -7.21 19.64
C VAL A 142 -3.74 -8.48 18.90
N VAL A 143 -2.80 -9.20 18.31
CA VAL A 143 -3.07 -10.48 17.63
C VAL A 143 -3.77 -11.48 18.56
N LYS A 144 -3.36 -11.55 19.83
CA LYS A 144 -4.01 -12.43 20.83
C LYS A 144 -5.39 -11.93 21.28
N ASN A 145 -5.58 -10.60 21.33
CA ASN A 145 -6.75 -9.98 21.95
C ASN A 145 -7.88 -9.64 20.95
N SER A 146 -7.56 -9.49 19.66
CA SER A 146 -8.58 -9.20 18.65
C SER A 146 -9.56 -10.36 18.50
N SER A 147 -10.84 -10.05 18.42
CA SER A 147 -11.90 -11.02 18.14
C SER A 147 -11.80 -11.52 16.70
N ARG A 148 -11.42 -10.63 15.77
CA ARG A 148 -11.15 -10.92 14.37
C ARG A 148 -9.85 -10.23 13.93
N LEU A 149 -9.13 -10.89 13.04
CA LEU A 149 -8.00 -10.31 12.33
C LEU A 149 -8.33 -10.27 10.83
N ILE A 150 -8.02 -9.16 10.19
CA ILE A 150 -8.09 -8.97 8.75
C ILE A 150 -6.67 -8.76 8.26
N THR A 151 -6.31 -9.36 7.14
CA THR A 151 -5.05 -9.07 6.44
C THR A 151 -5.27 -8.94 4.95
N VAL A 152 -4.29 -8.40 4.24
CA VAL A 152 -4.46 -7.90 2.86
C VAL A 152 -4.09 -8.91 1.78
N SER A 153 -3.47 -10.04 2.14
CA SER A 153 -3.11 -11.11 1.21
C SER A 153 -3.07 -12.49 1.90
N ASN A 154 -3.20 -13.54 1.12
CA ASN A 154 -3.05 -14.91 1.63
C ASN A 154 -1.61 -15.19 2.08
N PHE A 155 -0.64 -14.56 1.42
CA PHE A 155 0.75 -14.58 1.85
C PHE A 155 0.88 -14.03 3.29
N GLU A 156 0.32 -12.85 3.58
CA GLU A 156 0.36 -12.29 4.94
C GLU A 156 -0.45 -13.12 5.94
N LYS A 157 -1.58 -13.69 5.53
CA LYS A 157 -2.35 -14.61 6.38
C LYS A 157 -1.49 -15.78 6.85
N GLN A 158 -0.77 -16.42 5.94
CA GLN A 158 0.13 -17.53 6.26
C GLN A 158 1.30 -17.06 7.13
N ASN A 159 1.92 -15.94 6.79
CA ASN A 159 3.05 -15.36 7.51
C ASN A 159 2.68 -14.97 8.94
N ILE A 160 1.57 -14.27 9.14
CA ILE A 160 1.05 -13.88 10.46
C ILE A 160 0.71 -15.13 11.28
N SER A 161 0.00 -16.10 10.68
CA SER A 161 -0.37 -17.34 11.37
C SER A 161 0.84 -18.14 11.81
N HIS A 162 1.86 -18.25 10.96
CA HIS A 162 3.12 -18.93 11.27
C HIS A 162 3.89 -18.20 12.37
N PHE A 163 4.09 -16.89 12.23
CA PHE A 163 4.89 -16.07 13.16
C PHE A 163 4.32 -16.09 14.58
N PHE A 164 3.00 -15.93 14.72
CA PHE A 164 2.33 -15.90 16.02
C PHE A 164 1.82 -17.26 16.50
N LYS A 165 2.06 -18.33 15.74
CA LYS A 165 1.60 -19.71 16.04
C LYS A 165 0.09 -19.76 16.32
N LEU A 166 -0.70 -19.13 15.46
CA LEU A 166 -2.16 -19.05 15.62
C LEU A 166 -2.81 -20.32 15.12
N LYS A 167 -3.29 -21.18 16.03
CA LYS A 167 -3.97 -22.43 15.66
C LYS A 167 -5.47 -22.22 15.38
N ASP A 168 -6.14 -21.47 16.22
CA ASP A 168 -7.61 -21.33 16.20
C ASP A 168 -8.11 -19.90 15.93
N LYS A 169 -7.21 -18.97 15.66
CA LYS A 169 -7.58 -17.59 15.42
C LYS A 169 -8.06 -17.41 13.97
N LYS A 170 -9.25 -16.87 13.80
CA LYS A 170 -9.75 -16.52 12.48
C LYS A 170 -9.03 -15.27 11.97
N ILE A 171 -8.23 -15.44 10.94
CA ILE A 171 -7.66 -14.38 10.13
C ILE A 171 -8.33 -14.46 8.77
N GLU A 172 -8.97 -13.38 8.35
CA GLU A 172 -9.57 -13.28 7.03
C GLU A 172 -8.67 -12.49 6.09
N THR A 173 -8.49 -13.01 4.89
CA THR A 173 -7.84 -12.29 3.80
C THR A 173 -8.88 -11.44 3.10
N ILE A 174 -8.70 -10.13 3.14
CA ILE A 174 -9.52 -9.16 2.42
C ILE A 174 -8.58 -8.30 1.60
N HIS A 175 -8.57 -8.51 0.28
CA HIS A 175 -7.68 -7.82 -0.63
C HIS A 175 -8.01 -6.34 -0.73
N ASN A 176 -6.98 -5.51 -0.88
CA ASN A 176 -7.13 -4.11 -1.24
C ASN A 176 -7.72 -3.96 -2.65
N GLY A 177 -8.24 -2.77 -2.96
CA GLY A 177 -8.77 -2.44 -4.26
C GLY A 177 -7.87 -1.50 -5.06
N VAL A 178 -8.32 -1.18 -6.27
CA VAL A 178 -7.81 -0.11 -7.11
C VAL A 178 -8.90 0.96 -7.29
N ASN A 179 -8.52 2.23 -7.35
CA ASN A 179 -9.45 3.33 -7.52
C ASN A 179 -9.88 3.43 -9.00
N GLN A 180 -11.11 3.88 -9.25
CA GLN A 180 -11.70 3.97 -10.59
C GLN A 180 -11.02 4.99 -11.51
N ASN A 181 -10.29 5.95 -10.94
CA ASN A 181 -9.49 6.91 -11.72
C ASN A 181 -8.25 6.25 -12.38
N PHE A 182 -7.83 5.07 -11.94
CA PHE A 182 -6.85 4.25 -12.67
C PHE A 182 -7.58 3.50 -13.80
N THR A 183 -7.49 4.03 -14.98
CA THR A 183 -8.22 3.55 -16.17
C THR A 183 -7.41 3.78 -17.45
N ILE A 184 -7.82 3.15 -18.53
CA ILE A 184 -7.30 3.43 -19.89
C ILE A 184 -8.05 4.58 -20.58
N GLU A 185 -9.14 5.05 -20.00
CA GLU A 185 -9.93 6.18 -20.50
C GLU A 185 -9.44 7.46 -19.82
N MET A 186 -8.46 8.12 -20.45
CA MET A 186 -7.83 9.34 -19.92
C MET A 186 -8.17 10.55 -20.79
N ASP A 187 -8.40 11.68 -20.13
CA ASP A 187 -8.57 12.97 -20.81
C ASP A 187 -7.26 13.39 -21.48
N PRO A 188 -7.25 13.65 -22.80
CA PRO A 188 -6.06 14.06 -23.53
C PRO A 188 -5.42 15.36 -23.01
N ASP A 189 -6.23 16.33 -22.60
CA ASP A 189 -5.73 17.61 -22.10
C ASP A 189 -5.03 17.40 -20.73
N HIS A 190 -5.58 16.56 -19.87
CA HIS A 190 -4.93 16.18 -18.62
C HIS A 190 -3.61 15.40 -18.87
N LEU A 191 -3.59 14.46 -19.81
CA LEU A 191 -2.36 13.75 -20.20
C LEU A 191 -1.27 14.72 -20.69
N TYR A 192 -1.64 15.68 -21.53
CA TYR A 192 -0.70 16.69 -22.04
C TYR A 192 -0.14 17.57 -20.90
N LYS A 193 -1.03 18.01 -20.00
CA LYS A 193 -0.64 18.79 -18.82
C LYS A 193 0.35 18.02 -17.94
N VAL A 194 0.00 16.79 -17.56
CA VAL A 194 0.85 15.94 -16.71
C VAL A 194 2.21 15.67 -17.36
N LYS A 195 2.21 15.34 -18.67
CA LYS A 195 3.45 15.14 -19.43
C LYS A 195 4.36 16.37 -19.38
N THR A 196 3.78 17.57 -19.47
CA THR A 196 4.51 18.84 -19.45
C THR A 196 5.01 19.18 -18.04
N ASP A 197 4.13 19.12 -17.05
CA ASP A 197 4.43 19.51 -15.66
C ASP A 197 5.55 18.65 -15.05
N TYR A 198 5.51 17.34 -15.30
CA TYR A 198 6.51 16.40 -14.81
C TYR A 198 7.66 16.15 -15.80
N LYS A 199 7.69 16.83 -16.96
CA LYS A 199 8.71 16.69 -18.00
C LYS A 199 8.91 15.24 -18.44
N LEU A 200 7.80 14.53 -18.61
CA LEU A 200 7.84 13.10 -18.96
C LEU A 200 8.28 12.90 -20.41
N PRO A 201 9.23 12.02 -20.68
CA PRO A 201 9.67 11.69 -22.03
C PRO A 201 8.61 10.87 -22.78
N GLU A 202 8.81 10.69 -24.10
CA GLU A 202 7.89 9.89 -24.92
C GLU A 202 7.93 8.41 -24.55
N ASP A 203 9.14 7.87 -24.40
CA ASP A 203 9.36 6.47 -24.07
C ASP A 203 10.05 6.35 -22.70
N TYR A 204 9.32 5.92 -21.70
CA TYR A 204 9.89 5.72 -20.36
C TYR A 204 9.40 4.46 -19.67
N LEU A 205 10.26 3.97 -18.81
CA LEU A 205 9.98 2.94 -17.82
C LEU A 205 9.71 3.63 -16.48
N LEU A 206 8.73 3.15 -15.73
CA LEU A 206 8.29 3.76 -14.49
C LEU A 206 8.68 2.91 -13.27
N HIS A 207 9.19 3.53 -12.21
CA HIS A 207 9.43 2.88 -10.92
C HIS A 207 9.05 3.79 -9.76
N ILE A 208 8.30 3.25 -8.79
CA ILE A 208 8.05 3.95 -7.52
C ILE A 208 9.24 3.71 -6.60
N ALA A 209 10.16 4.67 -6.60
CA ALA A 209 11.42 4.57 -5.89
C ALA A 209 11.27 4.91 -4.40
N ASN A 210 12.06 4.26 -3.56
CA ASN A 210 12.09 4.52 -2.12
C ASN A 210 13.47 4.22 -1.56
N LYS A 211 13.84 4.90 -0.45
CA LYS A 211 15.04 4.60 0.34
C LYS A 211 15.00 3.24 1.03
N ASP A 212 13.80 2.71 1.25
CA ASP A 212 13.63 1.39 1.84
C ASP A 212 14.18 0.32 0.88
N PRO A 213 15.20 -0.45 1.29
CA PRO A 213 15.81 -1.46 0.42
C PRO A 213 14.81 -2.48 -0.12
N ARG A 214 13.68 -2.68 0.56
CA ARG A 214 12.62 -3.60 0.13
C ARG A 214 12.02 -3.23 -1.22
N LYS A 215 12.02 -1.94 -1.60
CA LYS A 215 11.53 -1.47 -2.91
C LYS A 215 12.48 -1.76 -4.06
N ASN A 216 13.71 -2.18 -3.75
CA ASN A 216 14.72 -2.64 -4.71
C ASN A 216 15.10 -1.62 -5.80
N THR A 217 15.07 -0.33 -5.48
CA THR A 217 15.49 0.75 -6.40
C THR A 217 16.90 0.52 -6.93
N ARG A 218 17.83 0.01 -6.07
CA ARG A 218 19.20 -0.32 -6.47
C ARG A 218 19.23 -1.42 -7.56
N GLY A 219 18.43 -2.47 -7.39
CA GLY A 219 18.32 -3.56 -8.39
C GLY A 219 17.75 -3.08 -9.72
N VAL A 220 16.76 -2.17 -9.68
CA VAL A 220 16.20 -1.53 -10.88
C VAL A 220 17.26 -0.71 -11.62
N LEU A 221 18.06 0.08 -10.91
CA LEU A 221 19.12 0.91 -11.52
C LEU A 221 20.22 0.06 -12.17
N ILE A 222 20.65 -1.04 -11.52
CA ILE A 222 21.60 -1.99 -12.12
C ILE A 222 21.02 -2.60 -13.39
N ALA A 223 19.78 -3.08 -13.34
CA ALA A 223 19.09 -3.68 -14.47
C ALA A 223 18.90 -2.67 -15.62
N PHE A 224 18.54 -1.43 -15.30
CA PHE A 224 18.37 -0.37 -16.29
C PHE A 224 19.68 0.02 -16.98
N ASN A 225 20.81 0.03 -16.25
CA ASN A 225 22.13 0.23 -16.84
C ASN A 225 22.46 -0.82 -17.90
N ASP A 226 22.15 -2.07 -17.61
CA ASP A 226 22.40 -3.17 -18.55
C ASP A 226 21.37 -3.21 -19.69
N PHE A 227 20.14 -2.77 -19.42
CA PHE A 227 19.11 -2.60 -20.43
C PHE A 227 19.48 -1.57 -21.49
N LEU A 228 19.97 -0.39 -21.10
CA LEU A 228 20.37 0.67 -22.04
C LEU A 228 21.50 0.23 -23.01
N LYS A 229 22.38 -0.69 -22.61
CA LYS A 229 23.43 -1.24 -23.48
C LYS A 229 22.88 -2.17 -24.59
N LYS A 230 21.65 -2.70 -24.37
CA LYS A 230 21.05 -3.74 -25.25
C LYS A 230 19.81 -3.23 -25.98
N ALA A 231 19.17 -2.17 -25.48
CA ALA A 231 17.98 -1.62 -26.08
C ALA A 231 18.28 -0.96 -27.43
N THR A 232 17.39 -1.21 -28.41
CA THR A 232 17.49 -0.61 -29.76
C THR A 232 16.88 0.78 -29.82
N VAL A 233 16.06 1.16 -28.84
CA VAL A 233 15.38 2.46 -28.70
C VAL A 233 15.86 3.11 -27.40
N SER A 234 15.98 4.44 -27.42
CA SER A 234 16.36 5.19 -26.22
C SER A 234 15.18 5.29 -25.27
N TYR A 235 15.33 4.74 -24.08
CA TYR A 235 14.37 4.85 -22.97
C TYR A 235 14.93 5.71 -21.84
N GLN A 236 14.03 6.36 -21.12
CA GLN A 236 14.35 6.97 -19.84
C GLN A 236 13.68 6.23 -18.70
N LEU A 237 14.24 6.37 -17.49
CA LEU A 237 13.66 5.81 -16.27
C LEU A 237 13.06 6.95 -15.45
N VAL A 238 11.75 6.90 -15.23
CA VAL A 238 11.05 7.84 -14.35
C VAL A 238 10.95 7.24 -12.96
N LEU A 239 11.51 7.94 -11.97
CA LEU A 239 11.49 7.57 -10.56
C LEU A 239 10.53 8.46 -9.78
N LEU A 240 9.42 7.90 -9.31
CA LEU A 240 8.46 8.61 -8.47
C LEU A 240 8.95 8.71 -7.03
N GLY A 241 8.81 9.91 -6.44
CA GLY A 241 9.03 10.12 -5.01
C GLY A 241 10.49 10.02 -4.55
N TYR A 242 11.46 10.00 -5.46
CA TYR A 242 12.88 9.86 -5.12
C TYR A 242 13.61 11.21 -5.16
N LYS A 243 14.65 11.35 -4.33
CA LYS A 243 15.41 12.60 -4.21
C LYS A 243 16.75 12.48 -4.91
N GLU A 244 17.23 13.59 -5.49
CA GLU A 244 18.51 13.70 -6.17
C GLU A 244 19.69 13.21 -5.31
N ALA A 245 19.74 13.63 -4.05
CA ALA A 245 20.81 13.23 -3.14
C ALA A 245 20.87 11.71 -2.92
N ASP A 246 19.72 11.06 -2.84
CA ASP A 246 19.63 9.60 -2.64
C ASP A 246 20.00 8.83 -3.91
N LEU A 247 19.56 9.35 -5.08
CA LEU A 247 19.93 8.81 -6.37
C LEU A 247 21.45 8.86 -6.57
N LYS A 248 22.08 10.00 -6.30
CA LYS A 248 23.53 10.19 -6.42
C LYS A 248 24.31 9.16 -5.57
N ILE A 249 23.85 8.88 -4.36
CA ILE A 249 24.47 7.88 -3.49
C ILE A 249 24.45 6.50 -4.16
N ILE A 250 23.27 6.05 -4.61
CA ILE A 250 23.15 4.71 -5.22
C ILE A 250 23.94 4.63 -6.53
N LEU A 251 23.90 5.67 -7.38
CA LEU A 251 24.64 5.68 -8.65
C LEU A 251 26.15 5.59 -8.43
N ASN A 252 26.68 6.23 -7.40
CA ASN A 252 28.08 6.09 -7.01
C ASN A 252 28.39 4.68 -6.49
N GLU A 253 27.53 4.09 -5.66
CA GLU A 253 27.72 2.75 -5.12
C GLU A 253 27.74 1.65 -6.18
N ILE A 254 27.04 1.84 -7.31
CA ILE A 254 26.96 0.88 -8.42
C ILE A 254 27.87 1.25 -9.59
N ASP A 255 28.70 2.27 -9.45
CA ASP A 255 29.59 2.80 -10.50
C ASP A 255 28.86 3.13 -11.82
N ALA A 256 27.71 3.78 -11.71
CA ALA A 256 26.83 4.08 -12.84
C ALA A 256 26.35 5.54 -12.87
N THR A 257 27.24 6.49 -12.55
CA THR A 257 26.92 7.94 -12.52
C THR A 257 26.45 8.49 -13.87
N HIS A 258 26.87 7.87 -14.98
CA HIS A 258 26.44 8.20 -16.34
C HIS A 258 24.93 7.98 -16.56
N LEU A 259 24.27 7.13 -15.75
CA LEU A 259 22.82 6.94 -15.84
C LEU A 259 22.01 8.19 -15.48
N ARG A 260 22.59 9.15 -14.75
CA ARG A 260 21.87 10.35 -14.30
C ARG A 260 21.14 11.07 -15.45
N GLN A 261 21.73 11.14 -16.63
CA GLN A 261 21.14 11.78 -17.82
C GLN A 261 19.92 11.03 -18.40
N HIS A 262 19.75 9.75 -18.05
CA HIS A 262 18.63 8.89 -18.47
C HIS A 262 17.53 8.74 -17.41
N ILE A 263 17.62 9.51 -16.30
CA ILE A 263 16.69 9.41 -15.18
C ILE A 263 15.95 10.73 -14.94
N ILE A 264 14.63 10.64 -14.87
CA ILE A 264 13.75 11.75 -14.49
C ILE A 264 13.28 11.51 -13.05
N LEU A 265 13.40 12.53 -12.22
CA LEU A 265 12.85 12.55 -10.87
C LEU A 265 11.61 13.43 -10.85
N THR A 266 10.44 12.89 -10.58
CA THR A 266 9.20 13.68 -10.52
C THR A 266 9.01 14.42 -9.21
N GLY A 267 9.73 14.03 -8.15
CA GLY A 267 9.38 14.45 -6.79
C GLY A 267 8.05 13.85 -6.34
N TYR A 268 7.30 14.60 -5.54
CA TYR A 268 5.96 14.22 -5.13
C TYR A 268 4.98 14.34 -6.30
N VAL A 269 4.16 13.33 -6.48
CA VAL A 269 3.10 13.29 -7.50
C VAL A 269 1.76 13.28 -6.78
N SER A 270 0.82 14.09 -7.26
CA SER A 270 -0.54 14.12 -6.74
C SER A 270 -1.29 12.82 -7.03
N ASP A 271 -2.31 12.53 -6.22
CA ASP A 271 -3.17 11.36 -6.45
C ASP A 271 -4.01 11.49 -7.74
N GLU A 272 -4.24 12.72 -8.19
CA GLU A 272 -4.93 13.05 -9.44
C GLU A 272 -4.05 12.78 -10.68
N ASP A 273 -2.76 13.12 -10.60
CA ASP A 273 -1.82 13.00 -11.73
C ASP A 273 -1.23 11.59 -11.88
N LEU A 274 -1.20 10.82 -10.78
CA LEU A 274 -0.56 9.50 -10.75
C LEU A 274 -1.10 8.53 -11.81
N PRO A 275 -2.42 8.42 -12.06
CA PRO A 275 -2.96 7.56 -13.11
C PRO A 275 -2.43 7.90 -14.50
N ALA A 276 -2.30 9.20 -14.84
CA ALA A 276 -1.77 9.66 -16.11
C ALA A 276 -0.29 9.28 -16.29
N ILE A 277 0.52 9.36 -15.21
CA ILE A 277 1.92 8.93 -15.24
C ILE A 277 2.04 7.42 -15.46
N TYR A 278 1.16 6.61 -14.87
CA TYR A 278 1.10 5.18 -15.21
C TYR A 278 0.75 5.00 -16.68
N TYR A 279 -0.37 5.56 -17.13
CA TYR A 279 -0.90 5.38 -18.48
C TYR A 279 0.10 5.72 -19.58
N LEU A 280 0.88 6.79 -19.41
CA LEU A 280 1.90 7.24 -20.37
C LEU A 280 3.16 6.36 -20.36
N SER A 281 3.36 5.51 -19.35
CA SER A 281 4.56 4.68 -19.25
C SER A 281 4.49 3.45 -20.17
N LYS A 282 5.65 3.01 -20.67
CA LYS A 282 5.74 1.80 -21.50
C LYS A 282 5.81 0.51 -20.70
N LEU A 283 6.25 0.62 -19.43
CA LEU A 283 6.45 -0.51 -18.54
C LEU A 283 6.56 -0.02 -17.10
N PHE A 284 5.90 -0.69 -16.18
CA PHE A 284 6.03 -0.46 -14.75
C PHE A 284 6.92 -1.50 -14.09
N LEU A 285 7.92 -1.02 -13.34
CA LEU A 285 8.91 -1.85 -12.63
C LEU A 285 8.61 -1.85 -11.15
N PHE A 286 8.20 -3.00 -10.61
CA PHE A 286 7.91 -3.16 -9.19
C PHE A 286 8.55 -4.43 -8.61
N PRO A 287 9.87 -4.60 -8.73
CA PRO A 287 10.59 -5.80 -8.27
C PRO A 287 10.87 -5.74 -6.76
N SER A 288 9.83 -5.48 -5.96
CA SER A 288 9.97 -5.38 -4.51
C SER A 288 10.39 -6.70 -3.88
N LEU A 289 11.28 -6.64 -2.89
CA LEU A 289 11.74 -7.81 -2.13
C LEU A 289 10.66 -8.30 -1.15
N ARG A 290 9.84 -7.39 -0.62
CA ARG A 290 8.83 -7.71 0.40
C ARG A 290 7.69 -6.68 0.41
N GLU A 291 6.47 -7.15 0.23
CA GLU A 291 5.24 -6.35 0.29
C GLU A 291 4.13 -7.09 1.05
N GLY A 292 3.24 -6.31 1.68
CA GLY A 292 2.02 -6.86 2.27
C GLY A 292 0.96 -7.19 1.22
N PHE A 293 0.83 -6.33 0.17
CA PHE A 293 -0.11 -6.53 -0.93
C PHE A 293 0.50 -6.14 -2.28
N GLY A 294 0.69 -4.85 -2.55
CA GLY A 294 1.23 -4.35 -3.81
C GLY A 294 0.20 -3.60 -4.64
N ILE A 295 -0.50 -2.65 -4.03
CA ILE A 295 -1.47 -1.77 -4.72
C ILE A 295 -0.91 -1.19 -6.03
N PRO A 296 0.37 -0.71 -6.12
CA PRO A 296 0.92 -0.17 -7.35
C PRO A 296 0.89 -1.13 -8.55
N VAL A 297 0.94 -2.43 -8.32
CA VAL A 297 0.86 -3.44 -9.40
C VAL A 297 -0.51 -3.41 -10.06
N ILE A 298 -1.59 -3.41 -9.26
CA ILE A 298 -2.95 -3.37 -9.79
C ILE A 298 -3.33 -1.99 -10.34
N GLU A 299 -2.74 -0.90 -9.84
CA GLU A 299 -2.87 0.45 -10.39
C GLU A 299 -2.29 0.52 -11.81
N ALA A 300 -1.05 0.05 -12.01
CA ALA A 300 -0.44 -0.02 -13.32
C ALA A 300 -1.24 -0.89 -14.30
N MET A 301 -1.70 -2.06 -13.86
CA MET A 301 -2.53 -2.97 -14.65
C MET A 301 -3.87 -2.32 -15.06
N ALA A 302 -4.51 -1.57 -14.18
CA ALA A 302 -5.77 -0.86 -14.46
C ALA A 302 -5.58 0.25 -15.52
N CYS A 303 -4.39 0.88 -15.55
CA CYS A 303 -3.99 1.86 -16.56
C CYS A 303 -3.50 1.21 -17.88
N GLY A 304 -3.60 -0.11 -18.04
CA GLY A 304 -3.17 -0.82 -19.26
C GLY A 304 -1.64 -0.87 -19.43
N VAL A 305 -0.88 -0.81 -18.34
CA VAL A 305 0.58 -0.83 -18.38
C VAL A 305 1.08 -2.24 -18.07
N PRO A 306 1.99 -2.81 -18.86
CA PRO A 306 2.61 -4.08 -18.55
C PRO A 306 3.51 -3.93 -17.33
N VAL A 307 3.59 -4.98 -16.51
CA VAL A 307 4.27 -4.95 -15.21
C VAL A 307 5.37 -6.00 -15.15
N ILE A 308 6.55 -5.61 -14.62
CA ILE A 308 7.54 -6.55 -14.09
C ILE A 308 7.44 -6.51 -12.56
N THR A 309 7.22 -7.67 -11.93
CA THR A 309 7.18 -7.76 -10.48
C THR A 309 7.88 -9.04 -9.98
N SER A 310 8.05 -9.16 -8.67
CA SER A 310 8.84 -10.22 -8.06
C SER A 310 8.05 -11.52 -7.84
N ASN A 311 8.78 -12.62 -7.74
CA ASN A 311 8.27 -13.93 -7.34
C ASN A 311 8.16 -14.10 -5.81
N THR A 312 8.32 -13.01 -5.04
CA THR A 312 8.35 -13.04 -3.58
C THR A 312 7.12 -12.39 -2.97
N SER A 313 6.85 -12.72 -1.71
CA SER A 313 5.76 -12.15 -0.89
C SER A 313 4.38 -12.26 -1.56
N SER A 314 3.56 -11.23 -1.47
CA SER A 314 2.22 -11.16 -2.08
C SER A 314 2.22 -10.93 -3.59
N MET A 315 3.37 -10.68 -4.23
CA MET A 315 3.43 -10.29 -5.64
C MET A 315 2.87 -11.33 -6.59
N PRO A 316 3.18 -12.65 -6.47
CA PRO A 316 2.57 -13.67 -7.34
C PRO A 316 1.05 -13.76 -7.17
N GLU A 317 0.54 -13.58 -5.93
CA GLU A 317 -0.90 -13.59 -5.64
C GLU A 317 -1.63 -12.42 -6.31
N VAL A 318 -1.05 -11.22 -6.23
CA VAL A 318 -1.65 -10.00 -6.77
C VAL A 318 -1.53 -9.94 -8.29
N ALA A 319 -0.38 -10.31 -8.82
CA ALA A 319 -0.13 -10.25 -10.26
C ALA A 319 -0.79 -11.39 -11.04
N GLY A 320 -0.94 -12.57 -10.44
CA GLY A 320 -1.39 -13.76 -11.18
C GLY A 320 -0.45 -14.05 -12.37
N ASP A 321 -1.05 -14.32 -13.53
CA ASP A 321 -0.36 -14.52 -14.81
C ASP A 321 -0.29 -13.24 -15.67
N ALA A 322 -0.63 -12.09 -15.08
CA ALA A 322 -0.76 -10.80 -15.77
C ALA A 322 0.50 -9.92 -15.68
N ALA A 323 1.59 -10.42 -15.13
CA ALA A 323 2.86 -9.71 -15.07
C ALA A 323 4.03 -10.62 -15.49
N HIS A 324 5.15 -10.00 -15.84
CA HIS A 324 6.42 -10.70 -16.00
C HIS A 324 7.05 -10.88 -14.61
N ILE A 325 7.08 -12.13 -14.14
CA ILE A 325 7.56 -12.48 -12.80
C ILE A 325 9.06 -12.79 -12.83
N ILE A 326 9.81 -12.17 -11.91
CA ILE A 326 11.27 -12.30 -11.80
C ILE A 326 11.73 -12.57 -10.36
N ASP A 327 12.94 -13.07 -10.21
CA ASP A 327 13.65 -13.05 -8.92
C ASP A 327 14.22 -11.64 -8.69
N PRO A 328 13.73 -10.89 -7.68
CA PRO A 328 14.16 -9.51 -7.44
C PRO A 328 15.62 -9.39 -7.00
N ASN A 329 16.26 -10.49 -6.58
CA ASN A 329 17.66 -10.52 -6.22
C ASN A 329 18.59 -10.64 -7.45
N LYS A 330 18.01 -10.83 -8.65
CA LYS A 330 18.76 -10.99 -9.90
C LYS A 330 18.48 -9.83 -10.87
N PRO A 331 19.23 -8.73 -10.83
CA PRO A 331 19.07 -7.61 -11.74
C PRO A 331 19.06 -8.02 -13.23
N LYS A 332 19.77 -9.10 -13.58
CA LYS A 332 19.76 -9.65 -14.93
C LYS A 332 18.35 -10.09 -15.37
N GLU A 333 17.57 -10.76 -14.50
CA GLU A 333 16.20 -11.17 -14.84
C GLU A 333 15.29 -9.95 -15.05
N ILE A 334 15.49 -8.86 -14.27
CA ILE A 334 14.76 -7.59 -14.46
C ILE A 334 15.14 -7.01 -15.84
N CYS A 335 16.41 -6.96 -16.19
CA CYS A 335 16.90 -6.48 -17.49
C CYS A 335 16.32 -7.30 -18.66
N ASP A 336 16.41 -8.62 -18.57
CA ASP A 336 15.91 -9.53 -19.62
C ASP A 336 14.37 -9.37 -19.78
N GLY A 337 13.63 -9.16 -18.69
CA GLY A 337 12.19 -8.82 -18.72
C GLY A 337 11.90 -7.48 -19.39
N MET A 338 12.69 -6.44 -19.10
CA MET A 338 12.57 -5.14 -19.79
C MET A 338 12.75 -5.32 -21.30
N ILE A 339 13.80 -6.02 -21.72
CA ILE A 339 14.09 -6.28 -23.16
C ILE A 339 12.91 -7.02 -23.78
N LYS A 340 12.47 -8.12 -23.17
CA LYS A 340 11.38 -8.94 -23.69
C LYS A 340 10.10 -8.13 -23.92
N ILE A 341 9.69 -7.34 -22.92
CA ILE A 341 8.44 -6.57 -23.02
C ILE A 341 8.56 -5.42 -24.01
N THR A 342 9.72 -4.77 -24.11
CA THR A 342 9.91 -3.64 -25.02
C THR A 342 10.10 -4.06 -26.46
N SER A 343 10.67 -5.25 -26.72
CA SER A 343 10.94 -5.76 -28.09
C SER A 343 9.84 -6.67 -28.64
N ASP A 344 9.07 -7.36 -27.80
CA ASP A 344 7.99 -8.27 -28.23
C ASP A 344 6.61 -7.63 -28.00
N ALA A 345 6.08 -7.03 -29.07
CA ALA A 345 4.77 -6.37 -29.03
C ALA A 345 3.62 -7.33 -28.71
N LYS A 346 3.70 -8.59 -29.17
CA LYS A 346 2.67 -9.60 -28.91
C LYS A 346 2.63 -9.94 -27.41
N TYR A 347 3.79 -10.24 -26.83
CA TYR A 347 3.91 -10.55 -25.42
C TYR A 347 3.49 -9.36 -24.53
N ARG A 348 3.91 -8.14 -24.90
CA ARG A 348 3.49 -6.91 -24.22
C ARG A 348 1.98 -6.76 -24.21
N ASN A 349 1.32 -6.90 -25.37
CA ASN A 349 -0.13 -6.78 -25.48
C ASN A 349 -0.87 -7.88 -24.69
N GLU A 350 -0.33 -9.09 -24.65
CA GLU A 350 -0.87 -10.17 -23.83
C GLU A 350 -0.87 -9.80 -22.34
N LEU A 351 0.24 -9.26 -21.83
CA LEU A 351 0.34 -8.79 -20.44
C LEU A 351 -0.63 -7.64 -20.15
N ILE A 352 -0.80 -6.69 -21.07
CA ILE A 352 -1.77 -5.59 -20.93
C ILE A 352 -3.19 -6.14 -20.80
N GLN A 353 -3.63 -7.02 -21.71
CA GLN A 353 -4.98 -7.57 -21.67
C GLN A 353 -5.23 -8.38 -20.40
N LYS A 354 -4.29 -9.22 -20.01
CA LYS A 354 -4.35 -9.94 -18.73
C LYS A 354 -4.38 -8.99 -17.52
N GLY A 355 -3.58 -7.92 -17.55
CA GLY A 355 -3.51 -6.91 -16.49
C GLY A 355 -4.85 -6.21 -16.28
N LEU A 356 -5.50 -5.78 -17.36
CA LEU A 356 -6.82 -5.16 -17.32
C LEU A 356 -7.89 -6.10 -16.71
N LEU A 357 -7.81 -7.40 -16.98
CA LEU A 357 -8.71 -8.39 -16.39
C LEU A 357 -8.36 -8.67 -14.91
N GLN A 358 -7.07 -8.73 -14.59
CA GLN A 358 -6.60 -9.00 -13.23
C GLN A 358 -6.95 -7.86 -12.28
N SER A 359 -6.74 -6.61 -12.68
CA SER A 359 -7.06 -5.43 -11.85
C SER A 359 -8.53 -5.36 -11.45
N LYS A 360 -9.46 -5.79 -12.31
CA LYS A 360 -10.92 -5.84 -12.04
C LYS A 360 -11.30 -6.78 -10.91
N LYS A 361 -10.44 -7.73 -10.54
CA LYS A 361 -10.67 -8.63 -9.39
C LYS A 361 -10.54 -7.89 -8.04
N PHE A 362 -9.91 -6.72 -8.03
CA PHE A 362 -9.56 -5.94 -6.85
C PHE A 362 -10.35 -4.62 -6.82
N SER A 363 -11.32 -4.53 -5.93
CA SER A 363 -12.22 -3.39 -5.83
C SER A 363 -12.36 -2.96 -4.37
N TRP A 364 -12.29 -1.66 -4.11
CA TRP A 364 -12.53 -1.09 -2.79
C TRP A 364 -13.95 -1.35 -2.29
N ASN A 365 -14.92 -1.36 -3.19
CA ASN A 365 -16.31 -1.71 -2.86
C ASN A 365 -16.41 -3.16 -2.37
N ARG A 366 -15.78 -4.10 -3.06
CA ARG A 366 -15.71 -5.51 -2.64
C ARG A 366 -14.99 -5.65 -1.29
N MET A 367 -13.90 -4.93 -1.09
CA MET A 367 -13.17 -4.90 0.19
C MET A 367 -14.09 -4.43 1.32
N ALA A 368 -14.78 -3.30 1.14
CA ALA A 368 -15.69 -2.74 2.14
C ALA A 368 -16.86 -3.68 2.45
N PHE A 369 -17.42 -4.33 1.42
CA PHE A 369 -18.47 -5.34 1.60
C PHE A 369 -17.97 -6.53 2.45
N GLN A 370 -16.80 -7.05 2.16
CA GLN A 370 -16.22 -8.15 2.93
C GLN A 370 -15.91 -7.75 4.38
N VAL A 371 -15.45 -6.52 4.62
CA VAL A 371 -15.25 -5.99 5.97
C VAL A 371 -16.59 -5.84 6.71
N LEU A 372 -17.62 -5.34 6.05
CA LEU A 372 -18.95 -5.24 6.62
C LEU A 372 -19.50 -6.61 7.05
N GLU A 373 -19.27 -7.64 6.25
CA GLU A 373 -19.65 -9.02 6.63
C GLU A 373 -18.90 -9.51 7.88
N GLN A 374 -17.63 -9.12 8.07
CA GLN A 374 -16.89 -9.43 9.30
C GLN A 374 -17.50 -8.71 10.51
N TYR A 375 -18.00 -7.47 10.36
CA TYR A 375 -18.70 -6.76 11.41
C TYR A 375 -20.00 -7.49 11.80
N LYS A 376 -20.81 -7.86 10.82
CA LYS A 376 -22.08 -8.58 11.04
C LYS A 376 -21.87 -9.93 11.72
N GLN A 377 -20.88 -10.69 11.28
CA GLN A 377 -20.55 -12.00 11.87
C GLN A 377 -20.09 -11.87 13.33
N LEU A 378 -19.18 -10.94 13.62
CA LEU A 378 -18.70 -10.70 14.97
C LEU A 378 -19.86 -10.24 15.89
N TYR A 379 -20.72 -9.32 15.40
CA TYR A 379 -21.84 -8.83 16.17
C TYR A 379 -22.84 -9.92 16.55
N LYS A 380 -23.11 -10.86 15.65
CA LYS A 380 -23.94 -12.04 15.95
C LYS A 380 -23.33 -12.90 17.05
N GLU A 381 -22.00 -13.14 16.98
CA GLU A 381 -21.29 -13.96 17.98
C GLU A 381 -21.27 -13.32 19.38
N ILE A 382 -21.30 -12.01 19.49
CA ILE A 382 -21.28 -11.28 20.77
C ILE A 382 -22.67 -11.26 21.44
N LYS A 383 -23.75 -11.34 20.65
CA LYS A 383 -25.12 -11.28 21.17
C LYS A 383 -25.71 -12.65 21.55
N ILE A 384 -25.03 -13.73 21.24
CA ILE A 384 -25.33 -15.07 21.70
C ILE A 384 -24.68 -15.30 23.06
#